data_c63be649c5c699f62c0bc8a3a0e3cb8b
#
_entry.id   c63be649c5c699f62c0bc8a3a0e3cb8b
#
_cell.length_a   1.000
_cell.length_b   1.000
_cell.length_c   1.000
_cell.angle_alpha   90.00
_cell.angle_beta   90.00
_cell.angle_gamma   90.00
#
_symmetry.space_group_name_H-M   'P 1'
#
loop_
_entity.id
_entity.type
_entity.pdbx_description
1 polymer ?
#
loop_
_entity_poly.entity_id
_entity_poly.type
_entity_poly.pdbx_seq_one_letter_code
_entity_poly.pdbx_strand_id
1 'polypeptide(L)'
;GVDWKGQVLFLSQVETHEMIRAFFPPGTVSAKHASGIGKALLSRYDPARLTAFLGSGRLERFTPRTVTDPEALRAQLLQARETGYAVDDEERTLGMRCVAAPILNIHGEATAGISVSGPAQRMTDDRIAAIGAMVSRAAERIGSRMNEAMPAKRGMASPETGRKA
;
A
#
# COMPACT_ATOMS: atom_id res chain seq x y z
N GLY A 1 3.85 -5.74 -2.06
CA GLY A 1 2.72 -5.84 -3.01
C GLY A 1 2.57 -4.61 -3.87
N VAL A 2 1.85 -4.74 -4.96
CA VAL A 2 1.62 -3.67 -5.95
C VAL A 2 0.14 -3.51 -6.28
N ASP A 3 -0.21 -2.37 -6.88
CA ASP A 3 -1.55 -2.15 -7.45
C ASP A 3 -1.72 -2.99 -8.71
N TRP A 4 -2.70 -3.88 -8.71
CA TRP A 4 -3.00 -4.71 -9.86
C TRP A 4 -4.53 -4.80 -10.06
N LYS A 5 -5.02 -4.24 -11.16
CA LYS A 5 -6.46 -4.28 -11.53
C LYS A 5 -7.41 -3.87 -10.40
N GLY A 6 -7.05 -2.86 -9.61
CA GLY A 6 -7.87 -2.37 -8.51
C GLY A 6 -7.74 -3.15 -7.20
N GLN A 7 -6.84 -4.12 -7.13
CA GLN A 7 -6.54 -4.95 -5.96
C GLN A 7 -5.05 -4.83 -5.60
N VAL A 8 -4.64 -5.49 -4.51
CA VAL A 8 -3.21 -5.66 -4.16
C VAL A 8 -2.77 -7.03 -4.64
N LEU A 9 -1.71 -7.09 -5.46
CA LEU A 9 -1.01 -8.32 -5.80
C LEU A 9 0.26 -8.43 -4.93
N PHE A 10 0.37 -9.50 -4.15
CA PHE A 10 1.57 -9.77 -3.35
C PHE A 10 2.68 -10.37 -4.23
N LEU A 11 3.86 -9.75 -4.23
CA LEU A 11 5.00 -10.15 -5.06
C LEU A 11 6.00 -11.03 -4.32
N SER A 12 6.17 -10.78 -3.02
CA SER A 12 7.14 -11.47 -2.18
C SER A 12 6.72 -11.44 -0.72
N GLN A 13 7.12 -12.43 0.04
CA GLN A 13 6.94 -12.54 1.48
C GLN A 13 8.18 -13.14 2.10
N VAL A 14 8.56 -12.61 3.27
CA VAL A 14 9.52 -13.24 4.18
C VAL A 14 8.75 -13.69 5.40
N GLU A 15 8.83 -14.97 5.73
CA GLU A 15 8.11 -15.58 6.84
C GLU A 15 8.99 -15.72 8.07
N THR A 16 8.36 -15.68 9.24
CA THR A 16 8.99 -16.07 10.49
C THR A 16 8.80 -17.58 10.74
N HIS A 17 9.59 -18.15 11.63
CA HIS A 17 9.45 -19.55 12.05
C HIS A 17 8.31 -19.77 13.07
N GLU A 18 7.52 -18.72 13.36
CA GLU A 18 6.40 -18.80 14.28
C GLU A 18 5.25 -19.66 13.73
N MET A 19 4.62 -20.46 14.60
CA MET A 19 3.50 -21.34 14.22
C MET A 19 2.27 -20.53 13.73
N ILE A 20 1.98 -19.39 14.39
CA ILE A 20 0.90 -18.48 13.99
C ILE A 20 1.53 -17.28 13.29
N ARG A 21 1.32 -17.19 11.98
CA ARG A 21 1.85 -16.14 11.11
C ARG A 21 0.89 -15.78 9.98
N ALA A 22 1.00 -14.57 9.46
CA ALA A 22 0.33 -14.20 8.22
C ALA A 22 0.97 -14.95 7.03
N PHE A 23 0.15 -15.47 6.14
CA PHE A 23 0.60 -16.18 4.96
C PHE A 23 -0.05 -15.60 3.70
N PHE A 24 0.73 -14.88 2.91
CA PHE A 24 0.33 -14.27 1.64
C PHE A 24 1.36 -14.64 0.57
N PRO A 25 1.34 -15.85 0.02
CA PRO A 25 2.32 -16.27 -0.96
C PRO A 25 2.31 -15.36 -2.20
N PRO A 26 3.44 -15.25 -2.91
CA PRO A 26 3.50 -14.53 -4.17
C PRO A 26 2.37 -14.95 -5.11
N GLY A 27 1.70 -13.98 -5.73
CA GLY A 27 0.52 -14.20 -6.56
C GLY A 27 -0.82 -14.06 -5.82
N THR A 28 -0.81 -14.00 -4.49
CA THR A 28 -2.04 -13.73 -3.72
C THR A 28 -2.58 -12.34 -4.07
N VAL A 29 -3.90 -12.24 -4.18
CA VAL A 29 -4.61 -10.99 -4.45
C VAL A 29 -5.49 -10.63 -3.25
N SER A 30 -5.53 -9.35 -2.86
CA SER A 30 -6.33 -8.86 -1.74
C SER A 30 -7.05 -7.56 -2.06
N ALA A 31 -8.21 -7.37 -1.46
CA ALA A 31 -8.97 -6.13 -1.57
C ALA A 31 -8.21 -4.96 -0.94
N LYS A 32 -8.14 -3.82 -1.65
CA LYS A 32 -7.36 -2.66 -1.18
C LYS A 32 -7.89 -2.07 0.13
N HIS A 33 -9.21 -1.94 0.26
CA HIS A 33 -9.81 -1.30 1.43
C HIS A 33 -9.63 -2.08 2.73
N ALA A 34 -9.45 -3.40 2.65
CA ALA A 34 -9.34 -4.31 3.79
C ALA A 34 -7.93 -4.91 3.91
N SER A 35 -6.91 -4.25 3.42
CA SER A 35 -5.52 -4.69 3.59
C SER A 35 -4.59 -3.52 3.88
N GLY A 36 -3.58 -3.72 4.72
CA GLY A 36 -2.63 -2.67 5.07
C GLY A 36 -1.95 -2.06 3.84
N ILE A 37 -1.38 -2.89 2.94
CA ILE A 37 -0.77 -2.42 1.68
C ILE A 37 -1.80 -1.70 0.81
N GLY A 38 -3.02 -2.22 0.71
CA GLY A 38 -4.07 -1.60 -0.08
C GLY A 38 -4.41 -0.19 0.40
N LYS A 39 -4.59 -0.01 1.70
CA LYS A 39 -4.83 1.32 2.30
C LYS A 39 -3.61 2.24 2.15
N ALA A 40 -2.39 1.73 2.30
CA ALA A 40 -1.17 2.49 2.06
C ALA A 40 -1.10 3.01 0.62
N LEU A 41 -1.44 2.19 -0.37
CA LEU A 41 -1.54 2.61 -1.77
C LEU A 41 -2.67 3.64 -1.99
N LEU A 42 -3.87 3.37 -1.46
CA LEU A 42 -5.03 4.27 -1.56
C LEU A 42 -4.77 5.64 -0.93
N SER A 43 -4.01 5.71 0.16
CA SER A 43 -3.67 6.97 0.84
C SER A 43 -2.89 7.94 -0.05
N ARG A 44 -2.27 7.45 -1.14
CA ARG A 44 -1.50 8.24 -2.11
C ARG A 44 -2.22 8.47 -3.43
N TYR A 45 -3.47 8.04 -3.56
CA TYR A 45 -4.27 8.38 -4.71
C TYR A 45 -4.55 9.90 -4.76
N ASP A 46 -4.61 10.45 -5.97
CA ASP A 46 -5.18 11.77 -6.18
C ASP A 46 -6.67 11.79 -5.82
N PRO A 47 -7.25 12.97 -5.54
CA PRO A 47 -8.64 13.08 -5.09
C PRO A 47 -9.66 12.46 -6.06
N ALA A 48 -9.46 12.59 -7.37
CA ALA A 48 -10.39 12.08 -8.37
C ALA A 48 -10.38 10.56 -8.41
N ARG A 49 -9.19 9.97 -8.41
CA ARG A 49 -9.00 8.51 -8.36
C ARG A 49 -9.53 7.90 -7.06
N LEU A 50 -9.30 8.55 -5.93
CA LEU A 50 -9.83 8.11 -4.65
C LEU A 50 -11.36 8.16 -4.63
N THR A 51 -11.97 9.25 -5.11
CA THR A 51 -13.42 9.39 -5.20
C THR A 51 -14.02 8.30 -6.10
N ALA A 52 -13.43 8.03 -7.26
CA ALA A 52 -13.86 6.95 -8.13
C ALA A 52 -13.77 5.57 -7.48
N PHE A 53 -12.69 5.32 -6.70
CA PHE A 53 -12.54 4.07 -5.96
C PHE A 53 -13.63 3.91 -4.90
N LEU A 54 -13.86 4.93 -4.07
CA LEU A 54 -14.86 4.91 -3.00
C LEU A 54 -16.29 4.80 -3.54
N GLY A 55 -16.58 5.44 -4.68
CA GLY A 55 -17.88 5.37 -5.36
C GLY A 55 -18.14 4.06 -6.13
N SER A 56 -17.16 3.17 -6.24
CA SER A 56 -17.29 1.93 -7.02
C SER A 56 -18.19 0.85 -6.39
N GLY A 57 -18.62 1.02 -5.14
CA GLY A 57 -19.42 0.05 -4.39
C GLY A 57 -18.69 -1.25 -4.01
N ARG A 58 -17.35 -1.27 -4.12
CA ARG A 58 -16.53 -2.48 -3.92
C ARG A 58 -15.91 -2.60 -2.53
N LEU A 59 -16.61 -2.15 -1.49
CA LEU A 59 -16.14 -2.26 -0.11
C LEU A 59 -16.78 -3.50 0.55
N GLU A 60 -16.33 -4.68 0.10
CA GLU A 60 -16.82 -5.97 0.59
C GLU A 60 -16.46 -6.16 2.07
N ARG A 61 -17.38 -6.73 2.85
CA ARG A 61 -17.16 -7.05 4.26
C ARG A 61 -16.56 -8.45 4.39
N PHE A 62 -15.37 -8.55 4.96
CA PHE A 62 -14.68 -9.82 5.26
C PHE A 62 -14.81 -10.22 6.73
N THR A 63 -14.84 -9.24 7.62
CA THR A 63 -15.02 -9.43 9.06
C THR A 63 -16.00 -8.38 9.61
N PRO A 64 -16.48 -8.52 10.85
CA PRO A 64 -17.24 -7.46 11.50
C PRO A 64 -16.47 -6.13 11.63
N ARG A 65 -15.13 -6.17 11.58
CA ARG A 65 -14.25 -5.00 11.71
C ARG A 65 -13.91 -4.34 10.35
N THR A 66 -14.25 -4.98 9.23
CA THR A 66 -13.99 -4.40 7.90
C THR A 66 -14.68 -3.05 7.75
N VAL A 67 -13.92 -2.02 7.39
CA VAL A 67 -14.45 -0.69 7.09
C VAL A 67 -15.11 -0.72 5.71
N THR A 68 -16.44 -0.61 5.69
CA THR A 68 -17.27 -0.62 4.46
C THR A 68 -17.94 0.72 4.21
N ASP A 69 -17.84 1.67 5.13
CA ASP A 69 -18.30 3.04 4.94
C ASP A 69 -17.22 3.86 4.20
N PRO A 70 -17.54 4.48 3.04
CA PRO A 70 -16.57 5.25 2.27
C PRO A 70 -15.95 6.43 3.03
N GLU A 71 -16.72 7.11 3.89
CA GLU A 71 -16.21 8.26 4.63
C GLU A 71 -15.31 7.83 5.80
N ALA A 72 -15.66 6.74 6.49
CA ALA A 72 -14.77 6.16 7.50
C ALA A 72 -13.45 5.68 6.87
N LEU A 73 -13.51 5.05 5.69
CA LEU A 73 -12.31 4.67 4.96
C LEU A 73 -11.49 5.90 4.55
N ARG A 74 -12.13 6.96 4.04
CA ARG A 74 -11.46 8.22 3.68
C ARG A 74 -10.70 8.81 4.87
N ALA A 75 -11.31 8.84 6.06
CA ALA A 75 -10.66 9.33 7.28
C ALA A 75 -9.40 8.51 7.62
N GLN A 76 -9.48 7.18 7.56
CA GLN A 76 -8.30 6.32 7.76
C GLN A 76 -7.20 6.55 6.72
N LEU A 77 -7.57 6.79 5.47
CA LEU A 77 -6.58 7.07 4.41
C LEU A 77 -5.90 8.43 4.58
N LEU A 78 -6.61 9.45 5.05
CA LEU A 78 -6.03 10.75 5.42
C LEU A 78 -5.04 10.57 6.56
N GLN A 79 -5.42 9.89 7.63
CA GLN A 79 -4.51 9.57 8.72
C GLN A 79 -3.27 8.81 8.24
N ALA A 80 -3.45 7.80 7.37
CA ALA A 80 -2.33 7.04 6.81
C ALA A 80 -1.40 7.90 5.96
N ARG A 81 -1.93 8.92 5.28
CA ARG A 81 -1.14 9.89 4.52
C ARG A 81 -0.29 10.77 5.43
N GLU A 82 -0.83 11.19 6.56
CA GLU A 82 -0.14 12.04 7.55
C GLU A 82 0.93 11.25 8.32
N THR A 83 0.60 10.04 8.78
CA THR A 83 1.50 9.22 9.59
C THR A 83 2.56 8.48 8.77
N GLY A 84 2.32 8.31 7.45
CA GLY A 84 3.19 7.56 6.55
C GLY A 84 2.94 6.06 6.51
N TYR A 85 1.99 5.54 7.30
CA TYR A 85 1.62 4.12 7.31
C TYR A 85 0.11 3.92 7.49
N ALA A 86 -0.39 2.79 7.00
CA ALA A 86 -1.77 2.36 7.15
C ALA A 86 -1.84 1.08 8.01
N VAL A 87 -2.98 0.87 8.66
CA VAL A 87 -3.24 -0.31 9.50
C VAL A 87 -4.47 -1.05 8.97
N ASP A 88 -4.34 -2.36 8.78
CA ASP A 88 -5.45 -3.29 8.72
C ASP A 88 -5.63 -3.86 10.14
N ASP A 89 -6.68 -3.46 10.83
CA ASP A 89 -7.00 -3.88 12.18
C ASP A 89 -8.05 -4.99 12.17
N GLU A 90 -7.62 -6.20 11.88
CA GLU A 90 -8.49 -7.39 11.79
C GLU A 90 -9.60 -7.27 10.72
N GLU A 91 -9.41 -6.39 9.73
CA GLU A 91 -10.42 -6.10 8.71
C GLU A 91 -10.47 -7.18 7.63
N ARG A 92 -9.32 -7.76 7.28
CA ARG A 92 -9.23 -8.87 6.33
C ARG A 92 -9.43 -10.21 7.01
N THR A 93 -8.85 -10.39 8.20
CA THR A 93 -8.86 -11.65 8.94
C THR A 93 -8.88 -11.35 10.44
N LEU A 94 -9.89 -11.86 11.16
CA LEU A 94 -9.96 -11.72 12.61
C LEU A 94 -8.70 -12.31 13.27
N GLY A 95 -8.23 -11.66 14.32
CA GLY A 95 -7.02 -12.03 15.06
C GLY A 95 -5.71 -11.67 14.37
N MET A 96 -5.75 -11.05 13.18
CA MET A 96 -4.57 -10.64 12.42
C MET A 96 -4.56 -9.14 12.20
N ARG A 97 -3.40 -8.51 12.42
CA ARG A 97 -3.16 -7.09 12.11
C ARG A 97 -2.02 -6.94 11.09
N CYS A 98 -2.10 -5.89 10.30
CA CYS A 98 -1.07 -5.54 9.32
C CYS A 98 -0.79 -4.04 9.37
N VAL A 99 0.49 -3.68 9.43
CA VAL A 99 0.96 -2.29 9.30
C VAL A 99 1.76 -2.18 8.03
N ALA A 100 1.41 -1.23 7.17
CA ALA A 100 1.98 -1.09 5.83
C ALA A 100 2.34 0.35 5.49
N ALA A 101 3.37 0.54 4.68
CA ALA A 101 3.75 1.85 4.14
C ALA A 101 3.85 1.80 2.61
N PRO A 102 3.52 2.91 1.92
CA PRO A 102 3.65 3.01 0.48
C PRO A 102 5.11 3.23 0.09
N ILE A 103 5.55 2.57 -0.97
CA ILE A 103 6.83 2.84 -1.64
C ILE A 103 6.56 3.84 -2.76
N LEU A 104 7.19 5.01 -2.66
CA LEU A 104 6.92 6.14 -3.56
C LEU A 104 7.98 6.26 -4.64
N ASN A 105 7.53 6.66 -5.84
CA ASN A 105 8.41 7.10 -6.92
C ASN A 105 8.84 8.59 -6.72
N ILE A 106 9.65 9.10 -7.65
CA ILE A 106 10.14 10.50 -7.63
C ILE A 106 9.03 11.55 -7.70
N HIS A 107 7.83 11.16 -8.13
CA HIS A 107 6.66 12.05 -8.23
C HIS A 107 5.75 11.97 -6.98
N GLY A 108 6.14 11.18 -5.96
CA GLY A 108 5.34 10.98 -4.75
C GLY A 108 4.15 10.03 -4.93
N GLU A 109 4.09 9.29 -6.04
CA GLU A 109 3.06 8.29 -6.31
C GLU A 109 3.45 6.95 -5.73
N ALA A 110 2.48 6.23 -5.14
CA ALA A 110 2.71 4.89 -4.62
C ALA A 110 2.75 3.87 -5.76
N THR A 111 3.91 3.28 -5.99
CA THR A 111 4.14 2.21 -6.98
C THR A 111 4.03 0.82 -6.39
N ALA A 112 4.32 0.71 -5.10
CA ALA A 112 4.28 -0.54 -4.34
C ALA A 112 3.99 -0.25 -2.86
N GLY A 113 3.85 -1.29 -2.06
CA GLY A 113 3.79 -1.20 -0.61
C GLY A 113 4.56 -2.34 0.05
N ILE A 114 5.04 -2.08 1.27
CA ILE A 114 5.66 -3.07 2.16
C ILE A 114 4.87 -3.12 3.46
N SER A 115 4.79 -4.29 4.08
CA SER A 115 4.05 -4.46 5.33
C SER A 115 4.70 -5.45 6.28
N VAL A 116 4.34 -5.32 7.54
CA VAL A 116 4.52 -6.33 8.59
C VAL A 116 3.14 -6.77 9.04
N SER A 117 2.92 -8.09 9.07
CA SER A 117 1.66 -8.70 9.49
C SER A 117 1.90 -9.72 10.58
N GLY A 118 0.99 -9.83 11.51
CA GLY A 118 1.07 -10.79 12.60
C GLY A 118 -0.21 -10.89 13.42
N PRO A 119 -0.26 -11.83 14.40
CA PRO A 119 -1.38 -11.94 15.32
C PRO A 119 -1.61 -10.64 16.10
N ALA A 120 -2.88 -10.26 16.28
CA ALA A 120 -3.28 -9.05 16.99
C ALA A 120 -2.69 -8.96 18.41
N GLN A 121 -2.55 -10.10 19.09
CA GLN A 121 -1.93 -10.17 20.43
C GLN A 121 -0.45 -9.78 20.46
N ARG A 122 0.26 -9.87 19.33
CA ARG A 122 1.67 -9.44 19.18
C ARG A 122 1.79 -8.05 18.57
N MET A 123 0.77 -7.61 17.87
CA MET A 123 0.69 -6.28 17.23
C MET A 123 -0.29 -5.39 18.02
N THR A 124 0.03 -5.15 19.27
CA THR A 124 -0.78 -4.37 20.21
C THR A 124 -0.78 -2.88 19.87
N ASP A 125 -1.75 -2.11 20.36
CA ASP A 125 -1.92 -0.70 20.00
C ASP A 125 -0.69 0.15 20.36
N ASP A 126 -0.04 -0.13 21.48
CA ASP A 126 1.19 0.54 21.92
C ASP A 126 2.38 0.26 20.99
N ARG A 127 2.37 -0.84 20.22
CA ARG A 127 3.43 -1.20 19.29
C ARG A 127 3.19 -0.72 17.86
N ILE A 128 1.94 -0.42 17.48
CA ILE A 128 1.57 -0.04 16.11
C ILE A 128 2.37 1.17 15.62
N ALA A 129 2.51 2.20 16.44
CA ALA A 129 3.26 3.41 16.06
C ALA A 129 4.75 3.11 15.80
N ALA A 130 5.38 2.30 16.65
CA ALA A 130 6.78 1.91 16.48
C ALA A 130 6.99 1.03 15.22
N ILE A 131 6.08 0.08 14.98
CA ILE A 131 6.07 -0.76 13.78
C ILE A 131 5.85 0.13 12.54
N GLY A 132 4.91 1.06 12.59
CA GLY A 132 4.61 2.01 11.52
C GLY A 132 5.83 2.83 11.13
N ALA A 133 6.52 3.41 12.10
CA ALA A 133 7.75 4.15 11.86
C ALA A 133 8.86 3.29 11.22
N MET A 134 8.96 2.02 11.63
CA MET A 134 9.93 1.08 11.06
C MET A 134 9.60 0.73 9.61
N VAL A 135 8.33 0.42 9.32
CA VAL A 135 7.87 0.06 7.98
C VAL A 135 7.97 1.25 7.03
N SER A 136 7.65 2.48 7.49
CA SER A 136 7.80 3.72 6.71
C SER A 136 9.24 3.96 6.31
N ARG A 137 10.19 3.88 7.25
CA ARG A 137 11.63 3.99 6.94
C ARG A 137 12.12 2.94 5.95
N ALA A 138 11.61 1.71 6.06
CA ALA A 138 11.95 0.65 5.10
C ALA A 138 11.41 0.97 3.70
N ALA A 139 10.17 1.46 3.60
CA ALA A 139 9.54 1.88 2.35
C ALA A 139 10.32 3.03 1.68
N GLU A 140 10.71 4.05 2.44
CA GLU A 140 11.54 5.17 1.96
C GLU A 140 12.88 4.70 1.39
N ARG A 141 13.58 3.81 2.09
CA ARG A 141 14.85 3.25 1.63
C ARG A 141 14.70 2.45 0.34
N ILE A 142 13.61 1.69 0.19
CA ILE A 142 13.33 0.94 -1.04
C ILE A 142 13.01 1.93 -2.17
N GLY A 143 12.17 2.92 -1.93
CA GLY A 143 11.80 3.96 -2.90
C GLY A 143 13.02 4.71 -3.42
N SER A 144 13.93 5.15 -2.53
CA SER A 144 15.18 5.82 -2.91
C SER A 144 16.02 4.95 -3.84
N ARG A 145 16.25 3.68 -3.49
CA ARG A 145 17.01 2.75 -4.33
C ARG A 145 16.36 2.47 -5.68
N MET A 146 15.04 2.33 -5.71
CA MET A 146 14.32 2.14 -6.98
C MET A 146 14.42 3.36 -7.88
N ASN A 147 14.35 4.56 -7.30
CA ASN A 147 14.47 5.82 -8.05
C ASN A 147 15.89 6.05 -8.58
N GLU A 148 16.91 5.66 -7.83
CA GLU A 148 18.33 5.70 -8.29
C GLU A 148 18.59 4.71 -9.42
N ALA A 149 17.95 3.54 -9.39
CA ALA A 149 18.14 2.49 -10.40
C ALA A 149 17.40 2.76 -11.71
N MET A 150 16.44 3.71 -11.72
CA MET A 150 15.72 4.11 -12.93
C MET A 150 16.38 5.35 -13.55
N PRO A 151 17.23 5.21 -14.61
CA PRO A 151 17.78 6.38 -15.28
C PRO A 151 16.62 7.23 -15.82
N ALA A 152 16.70 8.55 -15.60
CA ALA A 152 15.76 9.50 -16.17
C ALA A 152 15.65 9.19 -17.68
N LYS A 153 14.43 8.98 -18.18
CA LYS A 153 14.20 8.85 -19.62
C LYS A 153 14.83 10.08 -20.29
N ARG A 154 15.98 9.89 -20.95
CA ARG A 154 16.56 10.92 -21.82
C ARG A 154 15.46 11.28 -22.80
N GLY A 155 15.07 12.56 -22.83
CA GLY A 155 14.10 13.08 -23.76
C GLY A 155 14.46 12.60 -25.17
N MET A 156 13.53 11.92 -25.82
CA MET A 156 13.62 11.66 -27.24
C MET A 156 13.65 13.02 -27.93
N ALA A 157 14.84 13.44 -28.37
CA ALA A 157 14.99 14.56 -29.29
C ALA A 157 14.14 14.22 -30.54
N SER A 158 13.19 15.06 -30.86
CA SER A 158 12.42 14.98 -32.09
C SER A 158 13.43 15.06 -33.26
N PRO A 159 13.33 14.20 -34.29
CA PRO A 159 14.12 14.36 -35.49
C PRO A 159 13.71 15.65 -36.19
N GLU A 160 14.65 16.57 -36.31
CA GLU A 160 14.51 17.75 -37.18
C GLU A 160 14.18 17.28 -38.59
N THR A 161 13.01 17.62 -39.07
CA THR A 161 12.64 17.50 -40.51
C THR A 161 13.42 18.53 -41.27
N GLY A 162 14.58 18.11 -41.78
CA GLY A 162 15.37 18.88 -42.75
C GLY A 162 14.55 19.13 -44.02
N ARG A 163 14.01 20.33 -44.16
CA ARG A 163 13.51 20.86 -45.43
C ARG A 163 14.70 21.12 -46.35
N LYS A 164 14.86 20.33 -47.40
CA LYS A 164 15.72 20.73 -48.54
C LYS A 164 14.87 21.44 -49.57
N ALA A 165 15.39 22.57 -49.98
CA ALA A 165 14.93 23.40 -51.11
C ALA A 165 15.11 22.69 -52.45
#